data_7e355654da80be3143e4b1a381f70432
#
_entry.id   7e355654da80be3143e4b1a381f70432
#
_cell.length_a   1.000
_cell.length_b   1.000
_cell.length_c   1.000
_cell.angle_alpha   90.00
_cell.angle_beta   90.00
_cell.angle_gamma   90.00
#
_symmetry.space_group_name_H-M   'P 1'
#
loop_
_entity.id
_entity.type
_entity.pdbx_description
1 polymer ?
#
loop_
_entity_poly.entity_id
_entity_poly.type
_entity_poly.pdbx_seq_one_letter_code
_entity_poly.pdbx_strand_id
1 'polypeptide(L)'
;MSSRKDAIRDFFRKRRKLFVGVALAAFIVSLAAGSVLLYRYRTGADYAFGKLRAALTEGDKVRLATMVDFRALSEDVVLAVLAAYPQTVADAEHRAEMRDEAQRLVLKALAAGKDAKPEPATPRKLFAPVPVVPEDVIVQFAAGMKCEKTLGQAQILSRFTHNGLQTAFPVRLLMERRQGDWLVTHLLNAQEVVGLYKGAMDAIQADDEAKLAEKNEKIMAKMRAHFNAPQCLASVDLMDSRQEALLVIKVTANNTDATTMHSVNLWCDVHADNGARVYARQLNVVQRVDKGGDFANTWTVVLDADSEEAVRLLQAGRLSCTVEPRVMSVGLGEVLYPRTD
;
A
#
# COMPACT_ATOMS: atom_id res chain seq x y z
N MET A 1 -95.45 -9.53 22.13
CA MET A 1 -94.10 -9.34 21.45
C MET A 1 -93.16 -8.44 22.21
N SER A 2 -93.57 -7.81 23.27
CA SER A 2 -92.70 -6.87 24.08
C SER A 2 -91.65 -7.58 24.96
N SER A 3 -92.04 -8.71 25.63
CA SER A 3 -91.20 -9.38 26.63
C SER A 3 -89.84 -9.91 26.17
N ARG A 4 -89.62 -10.23 24.88
CA ARG A 4 -88.39 -10.80 24.38
C ARG A 4 -87.31 -9.73 24.16
N LYS A 5 -87.72 -8.51 23.83
CA LYS A 5 -86.84 -7.38 23.65
C LYS A 5 -86.28 -6.86 24.96
N ASP A 6 -87.10 -6.89 26.01
CA ASP A 6 -86.67 -6.41 27.33
C ASP A 6 -85.71 -7.39 28.02
N ALA A 7 -85.97 -8.71 27.84
CA ALA A 7 -85.04 -9.74 28.33
C ALA A 7 -83.64 -9.67 27.65
N ILE A 8 -83.58 -9.34 26.36
CA ILE A 8 -82.31 -9.15 25.61
C ILE A 8 -81.61 -7.86 26.10
N ARG A 9 -82.36 -6.80 26.35
CA ARG A 9 -81.84 -5.54 26.85
C ARG A 9 -81.28 -5.65 28.25
N ASP A 10 -81.91 -6.37 29.14
CA ASP A 10 -81.43 -6.65 30.49
C ASP A 10 -80.24 -7.60 30.52
N PHE A 11 -80.20 -8.60 29.61
CA PHE A 11 -79.04 -9.44 29.43
C PHE A 11 -77.82 -8.64 29.01
N PHE A 12 -77.91 -7.73 28.04
CA PHE A 12 -76.86 -6.86 27.61
C PHE A 12 -76.45 -5.83 28.68
N ARG A 13 -77.43 -5.33 29.46
CA ARG A 13 -77.14 -4.35 30.52
C ARG A 13 -76.41 -4.99 31.70
N LYS A 14 -76.75 -6.20 32.11
CA LYS A 14 -76.07 -6.96 33.16
C LYS A 14 -74.66 -7.39 32.74
N ARG A 15 -74.45 -7.74 31.47
CA ARG A 15 -73.14 -8.15 30.95
C ARG A 15 -72.30 -7.03 30.41
N ARG A 16 -72.85 -5.84 30.29
CA ARG A 16 -72.09 -4.66 29.78
C ARG A 16 -70.79 -4.41 30.56
N LYS A 17 -70.81 -4.52 31.87
CA LYS A 17 -69.64 -4.41 32.73
C LYS A 17 -68.61 -5.51 32.45
N LEU A 18 -69.08 -6.71 32.19
CA LEU A 18 -68.24 -7.86 31.87
C LEU A 18 -67.64 -7.71 30.48
N PHE A 19 -68.39 -7.27 29.47
CA PHE A 19 -67.90 -6.98 28.14
C PHE A 19 -66.86 -5.81 28.11
N VAL A 20 -67.11 -4.73 28.86
CA VAL A 20 -66.22 -3.63 29.02
C VAL A 20 -64.91 -4.07 29.73
N GLY A 21 -65.04 -4.92 30.77
CA GLY A 21 -63.90 -5.51 31.46
C GLY A 21 -63.00 -6.39 30.54
N VAL A 22 -63.68 -7.28 29.76
CA VAL A 22 -62.95 -8.12 28.79
C VAL A 22 -62.28 -7.29 27.67
N ALA A 23 -62.99 -6.28 27.14
CA ALA A 23 -62.43 -5.38 26.13
C ALA A 23 -61.25 -4.60 26.67
N LEU A 24 -61.34 -4.10 27.91
CA LEU A 24 -60.24 -3.39 28.57
C LEU A 24 -59.03 -4.31 28.84
N ALA A 25 -59.29 -5.52 29.31
CA ALA A 25 -58.24 -6.53 29.52
C ALA A 25 -57.53 -6.90 28.19
N ALA A 26 -58.32 -7.14 27.12
CA ALA A 26 -57.76 -7.41 25.79
C ALA A 26 -56.94 -6.24 25.26
N PHE A 27 -57.38 -4.99 25.49
CA PHE A 27 -56.63 -3.79 25.12
C PHE A 27 -55.31 -3.67 25.89
N ILE A 28 -55.30 -3.91 27.20
CA ILE A 28 -54.10 -3.89 28.04
C ILE A 28 -53.12 -4.98 27.60
N VAL A 29 -53.61 -6.21 27.33
CA VAL A 29 -52.78 -7.30 26.83
C VAL A 29 -52.19 -6.95 25.45
N SER A 30 -52.97 -6.35 24.57
CA SER A 30 -52.48 -5.90 23.25
C SER A 30 -51.41 -4.79 23.37
N LEU A 31 -51.61 -3.83 24.27
CA LEU A 31 -50.60 -2.80 24.57
C LEU A 31 -49.35 -3.40 25.17
N ALA A 32 -49.45 -4.33 26.11
CA ALA A 32 -48.30 -5.01 26.71
C ALA A 32 -47.55 -5.84 25.67
N ALA A 33 -48.28 -6.63 24.86
CA ALA A 33 -47.68 -7.42 23.76
C ALA A 33 -47.00 -6.49 22.72
N GLY A 34 -47.68 -5.41 22.32
CA GLY A 34 -47.10 -4.37 21.41
C GLY A 34 -45.86 -3.73 21.98
N SER A 35 -45.86 -3.41 23.27
CA SER A 35 -44.69 -2.84 23.96
C SER A 35 -43.51 -3.81 24.02
N VAL A 36 -43.76 -5.09 24.30
CA VAL A 36 -42.74 -6.16 24.30
C VAL A 36 -42.18 -6.38 22.90
N LEU A 37 -43.05 -6.41 21.88
CA LEU A 37 -42.62 -6.53 20.48
C LEU A 37 -41.78 -5.31 20.04
N LEU A 38 -42.21 -4.10 20.38
CA LEU A 38 -41.49 -2.87 20.09
C LEU A 38 -40.16 -2.83 20.81
N TYR A 39 -40.11 -3.26 22.07
CA TYR A 39 -38.90 -3.38 22.86
C TYR A 39 -37.94 -4.39 22.22
N ARG A 40 -38.39 -5.60 21.88
CA ARG A 40 -37.58 -6.61 21.19
C ARG A 40 -37.10 -6.14 19.83
N TYR A 41 -37.93 -5.42 19.08
CA TYR A 41 -37.51 -4.81 17.82
C TYR A 41 -36.41 -3.76 18.03
N ARG A 42 -36.62 -2.83 18.96
CA ARG A 42 -35.65 -1.73 19.23
C ARG A 42 -34.36 -2.22 19.87
N THR A 43 -34.36 -3.33 20.57
CA THR A 43 -33.16 -3.94 21.16
C THR A 43 -32.55 -5.03 20.25
N GLY A 44 -33.15 -5.28 19.10
CA GLY A 44 -32.68 -6.30 18.16
C GLY A 44 -31.51 -5.84 17.30
N ALA A 45 -30.73 -6.81 16.81
CA ALA A 45 -29.59 -6.55 15.91
C ALA A 45 -29.99 -5.79 14.63
N ASP A 46 -31.18 -6.05 14.06
CA ASP A 46 -31.67 -5.35 12.86
C ASP A 46 -31.83 -3.85 13.07
N TYR A 47 -32.38 -3.48 14.22
CA TYR A 47 -32.58 -2.07 14.54
C TYR A 47 -31.23 -1.36 14.73
N ALA A 48 -30.29 -2.02 15.43
CA ALA A 48 -28.94 -1.52 15.59
C ALA A 48 -28.21 -1.40 14.26
N PHE A 49 -28.32 -2.44 13.40
CA PHE A 49 -27.78 -2.43 12.04
C PHE A 49 -28.36 -1.30 11.19
N GLY A 50 -29.68 -1.08 11.25
CA GLY A 50 -30.33 0.04 10.56
C GLY A 50 -29.82 1.40 11.02
N LYS A 51 -29.62 1.58 12.34
CA LYS A 51 -29.03 2.79 12.92
C LYS A 51 -27.58 3.00 12.48
N LEU A 52 -26.76 1.94 12.50
CA LEU A 52 -25.38 1.97 12.05
C LEU A 52 -25.29 2.39 10.58
N ARG A 53 -26.12 1.76 9.72
CA ARG A 53 -26.18 2.10 8.29
C ARG A 53 -26.60 3.54 8.07
N ALA A 54 -27.60 4.04 8.80
CA ALA A 54 -28.01 5.44 8.73
C ALA A 54 -26.89 6.37 9.16
N ALA A 55 -26.24 6.11 10.29
CA ALA A 55 -25.13 6.93 10.79
C ALA A 55 -23.94 6.96 9.82
N LEU A 56 -23.62 5.83 9.17
CA LEU A 56 -22.61 5.78 8.11
C LEU A 56 -23.00 6.62 6.88
N THR A 57 -24.26 6.50 6.46
CA THR A 57 -24.76 7.24 5.29
C THR A 57 -24.84 8.75 5.54
N GLU A 58 -25.18 9.14 6.77
CA GLU A 58 -25.28 10.53 7.20
C GLU A 58 -23.92 11.15 7.56
N GLY A 59 -22.90 10.31 7.82
CA GLY A 59 -21.59 10.75 8.31
C GLY A 59 -21.64 11.23 9.76
N ASP A 60 -22.57 10.70 10.57
CA ASP A 60 -22.77 11.07 11.97
C ASP A 60 -21.72 10.41 12.86
N LYS A 61 -20.59 11.09 13.04
CA LYS A 61 -19.44 10.61 13.83
C LYS A 61 -19.79 10.37 15.29
N VAL A 62 -20.64 11.21 15.87
CA VAL A 62 -21.01 11.09 17.28
C VAL A 62 -21.78 9.81 17.50
N ARG A 63 -22.75 9.52 16.65
CA ARG A 63 -23.52 8.28 16.69
C ARG A 63 -22.65 7.07 16.39
N LEU A 64 -21.75 7.14 15.41
CA LEU A 64 -20.82 6.06 15.09
C LEU A 64 -19.90 5.74 16.26
N ALA A 65 -19.38 6.74 16.97
CA ALA A 65 -18.54 6.54 18.15
C ALA A 65 -19.24 5.78 19.29
N THR A 66 -20.57 5.79 19.34
CA THR A 66 -21.34 5.01 20.33
C THR A 66 -21.69 3.59 19.85
N MET A 67 -21.48 3.29 18.56
CA MET A 67 -21.87 2.03 17.94
C MET A 67 -20.69 1.19 17.43
N VAL A 68 -19.49 1.76 17.40
CA VAL A 68 -18.28 1.13 16.83
C VAL A 68 -17.13 1.25 17.82
N ASP A 69 -16.53 0.13 18.18
CA ASP A 69 -15.29 0.08 18.94
C ASP A 69 -14.10 0.25 17.97
N PHE A 70 -13.82 1.51 17.61
CA PHE A 70 -12.73 1.85 16.68
C PHE A 70 -11.36 1.34 17.15
N ARG A 71 -11.16 1.25 18.47
CA ARG A 71 -9.91 0.76 19.01
C ARG A 71 -9.72 -0.72 18.73
N ALA A 72 -10.76 -1.53 18.96
CA ALA A 72 -10.70 -2.96 18.69
C ALA A 72 -10.54 -3.24 17.18
N LEU A 73 -11.28 -2.52 16.32
CA LEU A 73 -11.11 -2.65 14.86
C LEU A 73 -9.71 -2.28 14.39
N SER A 74 -9.13 -1.21 14.95
CA SER A 74 -7.77 -0.80 14.60
C SER A 74 -6.73 -1.82 15.06
N GLU A 75 -6.93 -2.45 16.22
CA GLU A 75 -6.07 -3.53 16.70
C GLU A 75 -6.10 -4.74 15.76
N ASP A 76 -7.29 -5.16 15.29
CA ASP A 76 -7.42 -6.26 14.32
C ASP A 76 -6.64 -5.97 13.02
N VAL A 77 -6.69 -4.73 12.53
CA VAL A 77 -5.93 -4.29 11.34
C VAL A 77 -4.43 -4.33 11.62
N VAL A 78 -3.97 -3.79 12.76
CA VAL A 78 -2.54 -3.79 13.12
C VAL A 78 -1.99 -5.21 13.23
N LEU A 79 -2.71 -6.11 13.89
CA LEU A 79 -2.31 -7.52 13.98
C LEU A 79 -2.22 -8.18 12.61
N ALA A 80 -3.15 -7.88 11.70
CA ALA A 80 -3.12 -8.39 10.34
C ALA A 80 -1.95 -7.83 9.53
N VAL A 81 -1.61 -6.55 9.69
CA VAL A 81 -0.46 -5.91 9.04
C VAL A 81 0.84 -6.53 9.54
N LEU A 82 1.00 -6.71 10.85
CA LEU A 82 2.19 -7.36 11.42
C LEU A 82 2.35 -8.81 10.95
N ALA A 83 1.25 -9.53 10.77
CA ALA A 83 1.28 -10.87 10.20
C ALA A 83 1.68 -10.89 8.71
N ALA A 84 1.25 -9.89 7.93
CA ALA A 84 1.57 -9.77 6.51
C ALA A 84 3.01 -9.27 6.25
N TYR A 85 3.60 -8.53 7.21
CA TYR A 85 4.93 -7.94 7.11
C TYR A 85 5.81 -8.33 8.32
N PRO A 86 6.24 -9.60 8.43
CA PRO A 86 6.93 -10.13 9.61
C PRO A 86 8.30 -9.48 9.88
N GLN A 87 8.90 -8.83 8.87
CA GLN A 87 10.12 -8.04 9.04
C GLN A 87 9.89 -6.71 9.76
N THR A 88 8.65 -6.28 9.95
CA THR A 88 8.32 -5.08 10.69
C THR A 88 8.43 -5.40 12.19
N VAL A 89 9.56 -5.07 12.79
CA VAL A 89 9.73 -5.19 14.24
C VAL A 89 8.93 -4.07 14.90
N ALA A 90 7.76 -4.42 15.42
CA ALA A 90 6.94 -3.50 16.16
C ALA A 90 7.02 -3.80 17.66
N ASP A 91 7.70 -2.93 18.40
CA ASP A 91 7.57 -2.85 19.84
C ASP A 91 6.17 -2.34 20.24
N ALA A 92 5.92 -2.22 21.54
CA ALA A 92 4.61 -1.80 22.04
C ALA A 92 4.26 -0.36 21.63
N GLU A 93 5.27 0.51 21.52
CA GLU A 93 5.11 1.91 21.13
C GLU A 93 4.73 2.03 19.66
N HIS A 94 5.46 1.38 18.76
CA HIS A 94 5.15 1.30 17.33
C HIS A 94 3.76 0.73 17.07
N ARG A 95 3.34 -0.30 17.79
CA ARG A 95 1.97 -0.84 17.66
C ARG A 95 0.92 0.18 18.07
N ALA A 96 1.17 0.97 19.11
CA ALA A 96 0.26 2.03 19.53
C ALA A 96 0.15 3.11 18.45
N GLU A 97 1.26 3.56 17.87
CA GLU A 97 1.28 4.53 16.77
C GLU A 97 0.55 4.01 15.53
N MET A 98 0.79 2.77 15.12
CA MET A 98 0.10 2.15 13.99
C MET A 98 -1.42 2.09 14.21
N ARG A 99 -1.85 1.75 15.43
CA ARG A 99 -3.28 1.72 15.78
C ARG A 99 -3.89 3.12 15.73
N ASP A 100 -3.23 4.11 16.28
CA ASP A 100 -3.71 5.49 16.30
C ASP A 100 -3.80 6.07 14.89
N GLU A 101 -2.84 5.73 14.02
CA GLU A 101 -2.86 6.09 12.61
C GLU A 101 -4.01 5.38 11.86
N ALA A 102 -4.22 4.08 12.07
CA ALA A 102 -5.34 3.35 11.51
C ALA A 102 -6.68 3.96 11.91
N GLN A 103 -6.84 4.29 13.20
CA GLN A 103 -8.03 4.96 13.71
C GLN A 103 -8.22 6.34 13.07
N ARG A 104 -7.14 7.12 12.94
CA ARG A 104 -7.16 8.44 12.31
C ARG A 104 -7.62 8.37 10.84
N LEU A 105 -7.13 7.39 10.08
CA LEU A 105 -7.52 7.19 8.68
C LEU A 105 -9.00 6.83 8.55
N VAL A 106 -9.51 5.95 9.40
CA VAL A 106 -10.95 5.61 9.43
C VAL A 106 -11.79 6.84 9.77
N LEU A 107 -11.41 7.59 10.79
CA LEU A 107 -12.11 8.82 11.17
C LEU A 107 -12.05 9.90 10.09
N LYS A 108 -10.94 10.00 9.34
CA LYS A 108 -10.82 10.88 8.19
C LYS A 108 -11.77 10.47 7.07
N ALA A 109 -11.83 9.19 6.73
CA ALA A 109 -12.76 8.68 5.73
C ALA A 109 -14.23 8.91 6.12
N LEU A 110 -14.57 8.72 7.41
CA LEU A 110 -15.89 9.06 7.96
C LEU A 110 -16.19 10.56 7.90
N ALA A 111 -15.16 11.41 7.97
CA ALA A 111 -15.32 12.86 7.90
C ALA A 111 -15.65 13.36 6.50
N ALA A 112 -15.13 12.69 5.47
CA ALA A 112 -15.35 13.05 4.09
C ALA A 112 -16.82 12.82 3.65
N GLY A 113 -17.51 11.85 4.24
CA GLY A 113 -18.97 11.65 4.10
C GLY A 113 -19.44 11.54 2.66
N LYS A 114 -20.60 12.12 2.36
CA LYS A 114 -21.25 12.07 1.05
C LYS A 114 -20.53 12.86 -0.05
N ASP A 115 -19.73 13.84 0.34
CA ASP A 115 -19.04 14.76 -0.58
C ASP A 115 -17.63 14.27 -0.94
N ALA A 116 -17.25 13.07 -0.48
CA ALA A 116 -15.97 12.47 -0.80
C ALA A 116 -15.82 12.24 -2.31
N LYS A 117 -14.94 13.01 -2.92
CA LYS A 117 -14.52 12.75 -4.31
C LYS A 117 -13.41 11.71 -4.30
N PRO A 118 -13.44 10.72 -5.22
CA PRO A 118 -12.34 9.79 -5.36
C PRO A 118 -11.06 10.58 -5.66
N GLU A 119 -10.15 10.62 -4.70
CA GLU A 119 -8.82 11.21 -4.89
C GLU A 119 -8.04 10.29 -5.81
N PRO A 120 -7.43 10.79 -6.89
CA PRO A 120 -6.55 9.95 -7.71
C PRO A 120 -5.43 9.43 -6.78
N ALA A 121 -5.27 8.12 -6.73
CA ALA A 121 -4.26 7.47 -5.93
C ALA A 121 -2.87 7.99 -6.36
N THR A 122 -2.30 8.89 -5.58
CA THR A 122 -0.92 9.31 -5.80
C THR A 122 0.00 8.22 -5.25
N PRO A 123 0.86 7.60 -6.06
CA PRO A 123 1.71 6.48 -5.67
C PRO A 123 2.54 6.71 -4.40
N ARG A 124 2.88 7.95 -4.10
CA ARG A 124 3.75 8.32 -2.96
C ARG A 124 3.20 8.06 -1.56
N LYS A 125 1.89 7.85 -1.39
CA LYS A 125 1.28 7.59 -0.07
C LYS A 125 0.99 6.11 0.18
N LEU A 126 1.23 5.25 -0.78
CA LEU A 126 0.90 3.84 -0.71
C LEU A 126 1.90 3.01 0.13
N PHE A 127 3.06 3.57 0.47
CA PHE A 127 4.08 2.90 1.27
C PHE A 127 3.87 2.98 2.80
N ALA A 128 2.74 3.50 3.26
CA ALA A 128 2.40 3.37 4.66
C ALA A 128 2.00 1.90 4.95
N PRO A 129 2.49 1.29 6.02
CA PRO A 129 2.15 -0.10 6.38
C PRO A 129 0.65 -0.27 6.68
N VAL A 130 -0.06 0.81 6.93
CA VAL A 130 -1.51 0.81 7.13
C VAL A 130 -2.20 1.07 5.79
N PRO A 131 -3.17 0.21 5.37
CA PRO A 131 -3.91 0.40 4.14
C PRO A 131 -4.57 1.77 4.06
N VAL A 132 -4.33 2.49 2.96
CA VAL A 132 -5.01 3.77 2.71
C VAL A 132 -6.47 3.46 2.39
N VAL A 133 -7.37 4.00 3.19
CA VAL A 133 -8.82 3.85 3.01
C VAL A 133 -9.29 4.94 2.04
N PRO A 134 -9.91 4.60 0.89
CA PRO A 134 -10.48 5.59 -0.03
C PRO A 134 -11.58 6.40 0.64
N GLU A 135 -11.69 7.67 0.31
CA GLU A 135 -12.71 8.55 0.91
C GLU A 135 -14.15 8.08 0.60
N ASP A 136 -14.38 7.51 -0.57
CA ASP A 136 -15.67 6.96 -1.01
C ASP A 136 -16.00 5.58 -0.43
N VAL A 137 -15.07 4.94 0.30
CA VAL A 137 -15.23 3.60 0.87
C VAL A 137 -16.46 3.51 1.76
N ILE A 138 -16.75 4.55 2.53
CA ILE A 138 -17.87 4.58 3.46
C ILE A 138 -19.21 4.49 2.72
N VAL A 139 -19.32 5.20 1.60
CA VAL A 139 -20.54 5.19 0.78
C VAL A 139 -20.75 3.82 0.14
N GLN A 140 -19.70 3.25 -0.45
CA GLN A 140 -19.74 1.91 -1.03
C GLN A 140 -20.06 0.85 0.04
N PHE A 141 -19.40 0.94 1.20
CA PHE A 141 -19.58 0.04 2.32
C PHE A 141 -21.04 0.06 2.82
N ALA A 142 -21.57 1.26 3.10
CA ALA A 142 -22.95 1.43 3.58
C ALA A 142 -23.99 0.93 2.57
N ALA A 143 -23.76 1.12 1.27
CA ALA A 143 -24.64 0.65 0.21
C ALA A 143 -24.69 -0.88 0.12
N GLY A 144 -23.54 -1.54 0.30
CA GLY A 144 -23.38 -2.99 0.18
C GLY A 144 -23.66 -3.79 1.46
N MET A 145 -23.94 -3.14 2.59
CA MET A 145 -24.08 -3.78 3.90
C MET A 145 -25.25 -4.79 3.95
N LYS A 146 -24.94 -5.99 4.46
CA LYS A 146 -25.89 -7.04 4.83
C LYS A 146 -25.65 -7.46 6.26
N CYS A 147 -26.72 -7.88 6.96
CA CYS A 147 -26.64 -8.35 8.34
C CYS A 147 -27.05 -9.81 8.40
N GLU A 148 -26.17 -10.66 8.90
CA GLU A 148 -26.43 -12.07 9.18
C GLU A 148 -26.42 -12.29 10.68
N LYS A 149 -27.50 -12.92 11.22
CA LYS A 149 -27.67 -13.08 12.65
C LYS A 149 -27.32 -14.49 13.08
N THR A 150 -26.67 -14.55 14.22
CA THR A 150 -26.45 -15.77 15.02
C THR A 150 -26.90 -15.52 16.45
N LEU A 151 -26.97 -16.54 17.28
CA LEU A 151 -27.41 -16.43 18.68
C LEU A 151 -26.49 -15.47 19.45
N GLY A 152 -27.01 -14.27 19.81
CA GLY A 152 -26.31 -13.27 20.61
C GLY A 152 -25.29 -12.41 19.86
N GLN A 153 -25.06 -12.66 18.58
CA GLN A 153 -24.14 -11.93 17.72
C GLN A 153 -24.75 -11.64 16.35
N ALA A 154 -24.20 -10.69 15.62
CA ALA A 154 -24.54 -10.48 14.23
C ALA A 154 -23.26 -10.21 13.43
N GLN A 155 -23.21 -10.67 12.19
CA GLN A 155 -22.14 -10.35 11.27
C GLN A 155 -22.64 -9.35 10.25
N ILE A 156 -21.85 -8.31 10.03
CA ILE A 156 -22.07 -7.34 8.98
C ILE A 156 -21.15 -7.68 7.84
N LEU A 157 -21.73 -7.99 6.70
CA LEU A 157 -21.00 -8.28 5.47
C LEU A 157 -21.12 -7.07 4.54
N SER A 158 -20.00 -6.64 3.97
CA SER A 158 -19.97 -5.64 2.93
C SER A 158 -18.75 -5.84 2.04
N ARG A 159 -18.63 -5.02 1.03
CA ARG A 159 -17.44 -4.93 0.18
C ARG A 159 -17.29 -3.52 -0.33
N PHE A 160 -16.06 -3.13 -0.59
CA PHE A 160 -15.74 -1.91 -1.32
C PHE A 160 -14.69 -2.20 -2.38
N THR A 161 -14.63 -1.36 -3.40
CA THR A 161 -13.61 -1.44 -4.46
C THR A 161 -12.65 -0.27 -4.29
N HIS A 162 -11.37 -0.57 -4.23
CA HIS A 162 -10.33 0.46 -4.25
C HIS A 162 -9.94 0.74 -5.70
N ASN A 163 -10.39 1.87 -6.25
CA ASN A 163 -10.21 2.20 -7.66
C ASN A 163 -8.73 2.24 -8.08
N GLY A 164 -7.84 2.78 -7.23
CA GLY A 164 -6.40 2.83 -7.51
C GLY A 164 -5.71 1.46 -7.53
N LEU A 165 -6.25 0.47 -6.79
CA LEU A 165 -5.75 -0.90 -6.77
C LEU A 165 -6.55 -1.84 -7.67
N GLN A 166 -7.68 -1.39 -8.23
CA GLN A 166 -8.63 -2.17 -9.03
C GLN A 166 -9.05 -3.48 -8.33
N THR A 167 -9.07 -3.46 -6.99
CA THR A 167 -9.30 -4.64 -6.14
C THR A 167 -10.53 -4.43 -5.29
N ALA A 168 -11.37 -5.46 -5.20
CA ALA A 168 -12.54 -5.49 -4.32
C ALA A 168 -12.17 -6.15 -2.99
N PHE A 169 -12.47 -5.46 -1.90
CA PHE A 169 -12.17 -5.88 -0.54
C PHE A 169 -13.46 -6.32 0.15
N PRO A 170 -13.61 -7.61 0.47
CA PRO A 170 -14.69 -8.07 1.33
C PRO A 170 -14.40 -7.64 2.77
N VAL A 171 -15.43 -7.20 3.48
CA VAL A 171 -15.32 -6.78 4.89
C VAL A 171 -16.37 -7.52 5.70
N ARG A 172 -15.95 -8.17 6.78
CA ARG A 172 -16.78 -8.89 7.71
C ARG A 172 -16.58 -8.33 9.10
N LEU A 173 -17.59 -7.63 9.63
CA LEU A 173 -17.54 -7.09 10.97
C LEU A 173 -18.39 -7.93 11.92
N LEU A 174 -17.90 -8.09 13.14
CA LEU A 174 -18.68 -8.68 14.24
C LEU A 174 -19.42 -7.57 14.98
N MET A 175 -20.70 -7.77 15.21
CA MET A 175 -21.53 -6.93 16.05
C MET A 175 -22.03 -7.75 17.24
N GLU A 176 -21.70 -7.31 18.45
CA GLU A 176 -22.03 -7.99 19.70
C GLU A 176 -22.85 -7.11 20.61
N ARG A 177 -23.63 -7.74 21.47
CA ARG A 177 -24.41 -7.04 22.50
C ARG A 177 -23.57 -6.88 23.76
N ARG A 178 -23.17 -5.65 24.08
CA ARG A 178 -22.43 -5.29 25.31
C ARG A 178 -23.24 -4.32 26.15
N GLN A 179 -23.45 -4.66 27.42
CA GLN A 179 -24.20 -3.82 28.38
C GLN A 179 -25.60 -3.39 27.90
N GLY A 180 -26.24 -4.19 27.04
CA GLY A 180 -27.55 -3.90 26.48
C GLY A 180 -27.57 -3.29 25.09
N ASP A 181 -26.48 -2.69 24.65
CA ASP A 181 -26.31 -2.08 23.34
C ASP A 181 -25.56 -2.98 22.35
N TRP A 182 -25.85 -2.81 21.06
CA TRP A 182 -25.14 -3.48 19.99
C TRP A 182 -23.96 -2.64 19.50
N LEU A 183 -22.76 -3.21 19.55
CA LEU A 183 -21.50 -2.58 19.16
C LEU A 183 -20.80 -3.42 18.09
N VAL A 184 -20.25 -2.78 17.09
CA VAL A 184 -19.28 -3.38 16.17
C VAL A 184 -17.95 -3.48 16.88
N THR A 185 -17.43 -4.70 17.06
CA THR A 185 -16.30 -4.96 17.95
C THR A 185 -15.07 -5.51 17.25
N HIS A 186 -15.21 -6.20 16.12
CA HIS A 186 -14.09 -6.85 15.44
C HIS A 186 -14.23 -6.82 13.92
N LEU A 187 -13.07 -6.77 13.24
CA LEU A 187 -12.93 -7.04 11.81
C LEU A 187 -12.52 -8.51 11.63
N LEU A 188 -13.50 -9.38 11.39
CA LEU A 188 -13.29 -10.84 11.38
C LEU A 188 -12.32 -11.34 10.30
N ASN A 189 -12.20 -10.62 9.20
CA ASN A 189 -11.34 -11.00 8.08
C ASN A 189 -10.22 -9.98 7.80
N ALA A 190 -9.68 -9.38 8.86
CA ALA A 190 -8.59 -8.39 8.74
C ALA A 190 -7.40 -8.93 7.94
N GLN A 191 -6.99 -10.17 8.18
CA GLN A 191 -5.89 -10.81 7.44
C GLN A 191 -6.17 -10.96 5.95
N GLU A 192 -7.41 -11.32 5.57
CA GLU A 192 -7.84 -11.41 4.17
C GLU A 192 -7.77 -10.02 3.50
N VAL A 193 -8.29 -8.99 4.15
CA VAL A 193 -8.28 -7.61 3.65
C VAL A 193 -6.85 -7.10 3.47
N VAL A 194 -6.00 -7.26 4.47
CA VAL A 194 -4.60 -6.84 4.41
C VAL A 194 -3.81 -7.65 3.39
N GLY A 195 -4.07 -8.96 3.29
CA GLY A 195 -3.44 -9.81 2.28
C GLY A 195 -3.78 -9.41 0.85
N LEU A 196 -5.04 -9.09 0.57
CA LEU A 196 -5.47 -8.56 -0.72
C LEU A 196 -4.83 -7.21 -1.04
N TYR A 197 -4.75 -6.32 -0.04
CA TYR A 197 -4.07 -5.04 -0.19
C TYR A 197 -2.60 -5.22 -0.55
N LYS A 198 -1.89 -6.04 0.23
CA LYS A 198 -0.47 -6.35 -0.02
C LYS A 198 -0.27 -6.94 -1.42
N GLY A 199 -1.07 -7.93 -1.81
CA GLY A 199 -0.95 -8.55 -3.14
C GLY A 199 -1.19 -7.56 -4.28
N ALA A 200 -2.14 -6.63 -4.14
CA ALA A 200 -2.38 -5.59 -5.12
C ALA A 200 -1.21 -4.59 -5.19
N MET A 201 -0.62 -4.23 -4.06
CA MET A 201 0.56 -3.36 -4.00
C MET A 201 1.79 -4.02 -4.62
N ASP A 202 2.06 -5.29 -4.27
CA ASP A 202 3.17 -6.06 -4.82
C ASP A 202 3.04 -6.17 -6.36
N ALA A 203 1.82 -6.35 -6.88
CA ALA A 203 1.57 -6.38 -8.32
C ALA A 203 1.85 -5.04 -9.03
N ILE A 204 1.46 -3.91 -8.42
CA ILE A 204 1.77 -2.57 -8.96
C ILE A 204 3.28 -2.33 -8.95
N GLN A 205 3.95 -2.65 -7.85
CA GLN A 205 5.40 -2.50 -7.75
C GLN A 205 6.12 -3.34 -8.81
N ALA A 206 5.74 -4.60 -8.98
CA ALA A 206 6.33 -5.49 -9.99
C ALA A 206 6.10 -4.96 -11.42
N ASP A 207 4.93 -4.39 -11.73
CA ASP A 207 4.64 -3.76 -13.02
C ASP A 207 5.49 -2.49 -13.25
N ASP A 208 5.66 -1.66 -12.23
CA ASP A 208 6.49 -0.47 -12.31
C ASP A 208 7.99 -0.82 -12.46
N GLU A 209 8.47 -1.82 -11.73
CA GLU A 209 9.83 -2.37 -11.88
C GLU A 209 10.05 -2.94 -13.29
N ALA A 210 9.10 -3.70 -13.83
CA ALA A 210 9.17 -4.24 -15.19
C ALA A 210 9.21 -3.13 -16.26
N LYS A 211 8.38 -2.08 -16.12
CA LYS A 211 8.39 -0.92 -17.01
C LYS A 211 9.69 -0.14 -16.92
N LEU A 212 10.25 -0.02 -15.71
CA LEU A 212 11.55 0.64 -15.51
C LEU A 212 12.67 -0.20 -16.14
N ALA A 213 12.67 -1.50 -15.93
CA ALA A 213 13.63 -2.41 -16.55
C ALA A 213 13.59 -2.35 -18.08
N GLU A 214 12.40 -2.35 -18.70
CA GLU A 214 12.24 -2.20 -20.15
C GLU A 214 12.81 -0.86 -20.67
N LYS A 215 12.55 0.25 -19.93
CA LYS A 215 13.09 1.56 -20.27
C LYS A 215 14.61 1.57 -20.16
N ASN A 216 15.15 1.01 -19.07
CA ASN A 216 16.59 0.92 -18.85
C ASN A 216 17.26 0.06 -19.91
N GLU A 217 16.66 -1.05 -20.33
CA GLU A 217 17.19 -1.89 -21.41
C GLU A 217 17.31 -1.11 -22.72
N LYS A 218 16.28 -0.34 -23.09
CA LYS A 218 16.32 0.52 -24.30
C LYS A 218 17.43 1.59 -24.18
N ILE A 219 17.60 2.21 -23.03
CA ILE A 219 18.67 3.17 -22.78
C ILE A 219 20.04 2.48 -22.89
N MET A 220 20.22 1.34 -22.23
CA MET A 220 21.47 0.58 -22.27
C MET A 220 21.81 0.08 -23.67
N ALA A 221 20.81 -0.37 -24.45
CA ALA A 221 21.00 -0.75 -25.86
C ALA A 221 21.53 0.44 -26.69
N LYS A 222 20.95 1.63 -26.49
CA LYS A 222 21.40 2.86 -27.15
C LYS A 222 22.80 3.26 -26.70
N MET A 223 23.10 3.19 -25.42
CA MET A 223 24.45 3.45 -24.89
C MET A 223 25.50 2.47 -25.45
N ARG A 224 25.14 1.17 -25.59
CA ARG A 224 26.04 0.16 -26.20
C ARG A 224 26.27 0.42 -27.67
N ALA A 225 25.32 0.99 -28.42
CA ALA A 225 25.52 1.36 -29.81
C ALA A 225 26.50 2.54 -29.95
N HIS A 226 26.44 3.49 -29.04
CA HIS A 226 27.42 4.60 -28.99
C HIS A 226 28.80 4.20 -28.45
N PHE A 227 28.87 3.17 -27.62
CA PHE A 227 30.09 2.71 -26.97
C PHE A 227 30.22 1.18 -27.19
N ASN A 228 30.34 0.83 -28.47
CA ASN A 228 30.36 -0.54 -28.92
C ASN A 228 31.72 -1.20 -28.78
N ALA A 229 31.74 -2.49 -28.46
CA ALA A 229 32.91 -3.33 -28.31
C ALA A 229 34.03 -2.69 -27.46
N PRO A 230 33.76 -2.20 -26.26
CA PRO A 230 34.75 -1.54 -25.43
C PRO A 230 35.92 -2.48 -25.11
N GLN A 231 37.12 -1.98 -25.31
CA GLN A 231 38.33 -2.64 -24.85
C GLN A 231 38.95 -1.80 -23.73
N CYS A 232 39.31 -2.48 -22.65
CA CYS A 232 39.96 -1.84 -21.51
C CYS A 232 41.29 -2.54 -21.21
N LEU A 233 42.35 -1.75 -21.08
CA LEU A 233 43.66 -2.19 -20.67
C LEU A 233 44.06 -1.41 -19.42
N ALA A 234 44.54 -2.12 -18.41
CA ALA A 234 45.09 -1.50 -17.19
C ALA A 234 46.52 -1.97 -16.95
N SER A 235 47.36 -1.06 -16.56
CA SER A 235 48.73 -1.36 -16.10
C SER A 235 49.04 -0.47 -14.89
N VAL A 236 49.89 -0.99 -14.00
CA VAL A 236 50.40 -0.24 -12.87
C VAL A 236 51.90 -0.36 -12.83
N ASP A 237 52.58 0.76 -12.68
CA ASP A 237 54.02 0.85 -12.56
C ASP A 237 54.42 1.68 -11.34
N LEU A 238 55.50 1.28 -10.67
CA LEU A 238 56.10 2.05 -9.59
C LEU A 238 56.97 3.16 -10.21
N MET A 239 56.75 4.41 -9.82
CA MET A 239 57.54 5.52 -10.31
C MET A 239 58.97 5.47 -9.75
N ASP A 240 59.94 6.14 -10.42
CA ASP A 240 61.34 6.16 -10.02
C ASP A 240 61.58 6.61 -8.57
N SER A 241 60.71 7.48 -8.06
CA SER A 241 60.73 7.93 -6.66
C SER A 241 60.43 6.79 -5.66
N ARG A 242 59.81 5.69 -6.11
CA ARG A 242 59.23 4.59 -5.30
C ARG A 242 58.22 5.00 -4.24
N GLN A 243 57.82 6.26 -4.26
CA GLN A 243 56.78 6.82 -3.34
C GLN A 243 55.43 6.85 -4.00
N GLU A 244 55.37 6.72 -5.32
CA GLU A 244 54.13 6.81 -6.10
C GLU A 244 54.00 5.62 -7.04
N ALA A 245 52.81 5.13 -7.19
CA ALA A 245 52.40 4.14 -8.18
C ALA A 245 51.51 4.80 -9.24
N LEU A 246 51.78 4.53 -10.48
CA LEU A 246 51.05 5.07 -11.63
C LEU A 246 50.13 4.00 -12.21
N LEU A 247 48.84 4.12 -11.99
CA LEU A 247 47.85 3.29 -12.66
C LEU A 247 47.42 3.97 -13.97
N VAL A 248 47.63 3.27 -15.08
CA VAL A 248 47.21 3.71 -16.42
C VAL A 248 46.04 2.85 -16.89
N ILE A 249 44.94 3.47 -17.24
CA ILE A 249 43.75 2.82 -17.78
C ILE A 249 43.51 3.36 -19.19
N LYS A 250 43.61 2.50 -20.19
CA LYS A 250 43.33 2.83 -21.58
C LYS A 250 42.05 2.18 -22.03
N VAL A 251 41.11 2.97 -22.53
CA VAL A 251 39.81 2.48 -23.04
C VAL A 251 39.64 2.89 -24.48
N THR A 252 39.22 1.95 -25.31
CA THR A 252 38.80 2.18 -26.70
C THR A 252 37.41 1.60 -26.93
N ALA A 253 36.63 2.23 -27.78
CA ALA A 253 35.30 1.77 -28.21
C ALA A 253 34.98 2.37 -29.59
N ASN A 254 33.91 1.94 -30.21
CA ASN A 254 33.44 2.46 -31.50
C ASN A 254 32.00 2.95 -31.39
N ASN A 255 31.68 4.11 -31.98
CA ASN A 255 30.32 4.61 -32.08
C ASN A 255 29.64 4.08 -33.34
N THR A 256 28.78 3.09 -33.19
CA THR A 256 27.99 2.50 -34.29
C THR A 256 26.59 3.13 -34.44
N ASP A 257 26.19 4.00 -33.50
CA ASP A 257 24.92 4.72 -33.58
C ASP A 257 24.93 5.80 -34.68
N ALA A 258 23.72 6.19 -35.10
CA ALA A 258 23.56 7.23 -36.11
C ALA A 258 23.87 8.65 -35.60
N THR A 259 23.90 8.84 -34.28
CA THR A 259 24.08 10.14 -33.62
C THR A 259 25.47 10.25 -33.00
N THR A 260 25.91 11.48 -32.80
CA THR A 260 27.24 11.80 -32.20
C THR A 260 27.18 11.58 -30.69
N MET A 261 28.20 10.95 -30.12
CA MET A 261 28.48 10.96 -28.68
C MET A 261 29.31 12.20 -28.33
N HIS A 262 28.95 12.91 -27.26
CA HIS A 262 29.64 14.12 -26.81
C HIS A 262 30.43 13.93 -25.51
N SER A 263 29.91 13.10 -24.62
CA SER A 263 30.56 12.77 -23.36
C SER A 263 30.09 11.41 -22.85
N VAL A 264 30.93 10.76 -22.09
CA VAL A 264 30.61 9.51 -21.42
C VAL A 264 31.20 9.48 -20.03
N ASN A 265 30.42 8.98 -19.10
CA ASN A 265 30.83 8.62 -17.76
C ASN A 265 30.84 7.09 -17.69
N LEU A 266 32.02 6.55 -17.42
CA LEU A 266 32.27 5.12 -17.37
C LEU A 266 32.50 4.68 -15.94
N TRP A 267 31.97 3.55 -15.56
CA TRP A 267 32.43 2.82 -14.40
C TRP A 267 33.50 1.83 -14.85
N CYS A 268 34.66 1.88 -14.22
CA CYS A 268 35.80 1.01 -14.51
C CYS A 268 36.09 0.14 -13.30
N ASP A 269 36.08 -1.17 -13.49
CA ASP A 269 36.55 -2.16 -12.53
C ASP A 269 37.88 -2.77 -13.03
N VAL A 270 38.88 -2.79 -12.17
CA VAL A 270 40.18 -3.42 -12.42
C VAL A 270 40.31 -4.66 -11.57
N HIS A 271 40.68 -5.76 -12.19
CA HIS A 271 40.79 -7.08 -11.58
C HIS A 271 42.19 -7.63 -11.67
N ALA A 272 42.58 -8.38 -10.64
CA ALA A 272 43.81 -9.18 -10.64
C ALA A 272 43.59 -10.50 -11.44
N ASP A 273 44.66 -11.26 -11.68
CA ASP A 273 44.66 -12.54 -12.42
C ASP A 273 43.68 -13.55 -11.81
N ASN A 274 43.44 -13.53 -10.49
CA ASN A 274 42.53 -14.39 -9.79
C ASN A 274 41.05 -13.94 -9.88
N GLY A 275 40.77 -12.87 -10.64
CA GLY A 275 39.44 -12.28 -10.82
C GLY A 275 38.99 -11.37 -9.67
N ALA A 276 39.76 -11.20 -8.61
CA ALA A 276 39.42 -10.29 -7.52
C ALA A 276 39.47 -8.83 -7.99
N ARG A 277 38.45 -8.03 -7.66
CA ARG A 277 38.43 -6.59 -7.94
C ARG A 277 39.39 -5.89 -7.00
N VAL A 278 40.41 -5.29 -7.57
CA VAL A 278 41.51 -4.58 -6.84
C VAL A 278 41.37 -3.07 -6.88
N TYR A 279 40.65 -2.52 -7.87
CA TYR A 279 40.39 -1.10 -7.99
C TYR A 279 39.06 -0.85 -8.73
N ALA A 280 38.38 0.22 -8.37
CA ALA A 280 37.16 0.66 -9.07
C ALA A 280 37.07 2.19 -9.07
N ARG A 281 36.75 2.77 -10.22
CA ARG A 281 36.65 4.22 -10.35
C ARG A 281 35.69 4.63 -11.45
N GLN A 282 35.04 5.79 -11.21
CA GLN A 282 34.30 6.51 -12.24
C GLN A 282 35.26 7.33 -13.11
N LEU A 283 35.19 7.15 -14.41
CA LEU A 283 35.99 7.82 -15.41
C LEU A 283 35.09 8.72 -16.25
N ASN A 284 35.38 10.00 -16.27
CA ASN A 284 34.64 10.99 -17.05
C ASN A 284 35.45 11.45 -18.24
N VAL A 285 34.79 11.59 -19.40
CA VAL A 285 35.41 12.16 -20.57
C VAL A 285 34.42 12.97 -21.40
N VAL A 286 34.88 14.11 -21.89
CA VAL A 286 34.19 14.91 -22.89
C VAL A 286 34.94 14.73 -24.18
N GLN A 287 34.43 13.95 -25.09
CA GLN A 287 35.01 13.66 -26.39
C GLN A 287 33.88 13.48 -27.42
N ARG A 288 33.97 14.25 -28.49
CA ARG A 288 33.05 14.09 -29.61
C ARG A 288 33.48 12.90 -30.45
N VAL A 289 32.54 11.95 -30.61
CA VAL A 289 32.72 10.78 -31.45
C VAL A 289 31.55 10.68 -32.40
N ASP A 290 31.75 10.97 -33.65
CA ASP A 290 30.73 10.89 -34.69
C ASP A 290 30.44 9.43 -35.09
N LYS A 291 29.38 9.20 -35.87
CA LYS A 291 29.02 7.86 -36.36
C LYS A 291 30.21 7.17 -37.05
N GLY A 292 30.50 5.95 -36.65
CA GLY A 292 31.61 5.15 -37.17
C GLY A 292 32.99 5.60 -36.66
N GLY A 293 33.03 6.62 -35.81
CA GLY A 293 34.26 7.10 -35.18
C GLY A 293 34.69 6.27 -34.00
N ASP A 294 35.98 6.32 -33.72
CA ASP A 294 36.59 5.62 -32.60
C ASP A 294 36.70 6.54 -31.39
N PHE A 295 36.30 5.98 -30.25
CA PHE A 295 36.60 6.53 -28.94
C PHE A 295 37.92 5.95 -28.47
N ALA A 296 38.81 6.78 -28.01
CA ALA A 296 40.05 6.35 -27.37
C ALA A 296 40.46 7.38 -26.30
N ASN A 297 40.61 6.93 -25.08
CA ASN A 297 41.07 7.77 -23.98
C ASN A 297 41.96 6.99 -23.01
N THR A 298 42.84 7.72 -22.35
CA THR A 298 43.77 7.18 -21.36
C THR A 298 43.66 8.01 -20.08
N TRP A 299 43.39 7.35 -18.99
CA TRP A 299 43.39 7.95 -17.65
C TRP A 299 44.63 7.50 -16.91
N THR A 300 45.25 8.44 -16.25
CA THR A 300 46.42 8.22 -15.40
C THR A 300 46.03 8.58 -13.97
N VAL A 301 46.19 7.64 -13.05
CA VAL A 301 45.93 7.83 -11.64
C VAL A 301 47.21 7.65 -10.87
N VAL A 302 47.64 8.71 -10.18
CA VAL A 302 48.76 8.65 -9.26
C VAL A 302 48.25 8.24 -7.90
N LEU A 303 48.82 7.19 -7.33
CA LEU A 303 48.51 6.65 -6.02
C LEU A 303 49.77 6.72 -5.15
N ASP A 304 49.59 6.96 -3.86
CA ASP A 304 50.65 6.76 -2.88
C ASP A 304 51.02 5.26 -2.88
N ALA A 305 52.30 4.94 -3.08
CA ALA A 305 52.76 3.56 -3.19
C ALA A 305 52.48 2.71 -1.92
N ASP A 306 52.41 3.38 -0.77
CA ASP A 306 52.12 2.75 0.52
C ASP A 306 50.62 2.65 0.79
N SER A 307 49.76 3.20 -0.07
CA SER A 307 48.31 3.08 0.07
C SER A 307 47.85 1.64 -0.14
N GLU A 308 46.80 1.26 0.55
CA GLU A 308 46.19 -0.09 0.44
C GLU A 308 45.80 -0.41 -1.02
N GLU A 309 45.33 0.60 -1.76
CA GLU A 309 44.94 0.45 -3.17
C GLU A 309 46.16 0.22 -4.07
N ALA A 310 47.25 0.99 -3.91
CA ALA A 310 48.47 0.82 -4.68
C ALA A 310 49.13 -0.53 -4.40
N VAL A 311 49.20 -0.93 -3.13
CA VAL A 311 49.77 -2.23 -2.71
C VAL A 311 48.99 -3.37 -3.36
N ARG A 312 47.65 -3.33 -3.32
CA ARG A 312 46.82 -4.35 -3.98
C ARG A 312 47.03 -4.42 -5.48
N LEU A 313 47.13 -3.27 -6.15
CA LEU A 313 47.40 -3.18 -7.60
C LEU A 313 48.76 -3.73 -7.95
N LEU A 314 49.84 -3.33 -7.23
CA LEU A 314 51.19 -3.78 -7.47
C LEU A 314 51.38 -5.28 -7.21
N GLN A 315 50.63 -5.87 -6.29
CA GLN A 315 50.67 -7.30 -5.95
C GLN A 315 49.77 -8.15 -6.87
N ALA A 316 48.90 -7.54 -7.64
CA ALA A 316 47.87 -8.23 -8.42
C ALA A 316 48.43 -9.01 -9.64
N GLY A 317 49.70 -8.83 -9.98
CA GLY A 317 50.29 -9.42 -11.18
C GLY A 317 49.74 -8.80 -12.46
N ARG A 318 49.16 -9.62 -13.33
CA ARG A 318 48.56 -9.11 -14.56
C ARG A 318 47.19 -8.50 -14.27
N LEU A 319 47.00 -7.24 -14.66
CA LEU A 319 45.69 -6.57 -14.53
C LEU A 319 44.83 -6.81 -15.75
N SER A 320 43.56 -6.97 -15.51
CA SER A 320 42.48 -6.88 -16.49
C SER A 320 41.50 -5.80 -16.08
N CYS A 321 40.79 -5.16 -17.02
CA CYS A 321 39.78 -4.20 -16.66
C CYS A 321 38.52 -4.35 -17.50
N THR A 322 37.39 -3.95 -16.92
CA THR A 322 36.10 -3.83 -17.59
C THR A 322 35.57 -2.43 -17.43
N VAL A 323 34.85 -1.95 -18.42
CA VAL A 323 34.24 -0.61 -18.40
C VAL A 323 32.77 -0.71 -18.81
N GLU A 324 31.95 0.03 -18.10
CA GLU A 324 30.51 0.11 -18.35
C GLU A 324 30.08 1.58 -18.39
N PRO A 325 29.38 2.03 -19.46
CA PRO A 325 28.86 3.37 -19.50
C PRO A 325 27.69 3.54 -18.51
N ARG A 326 27.76 4.60 -17.69
CA ARG A 326 26.73 4.95 -16.70
C ARG A 326 25.87 6.13 -17.10
N VAL A 327 26.49 7.13 -17.71
CA VAL A 327 25.83 8.33 -18.22
C VAL A 327 26.49 8.70 -19.54
N MET A 328 25.70 9.10 -20.52
CA MET A 328 26.21 9.50 -21.83
C MET A 328 25.42 10.69 -22.38
N SER A 329 26.09 11.68 -22.95
CA SER A 329 25.46 12.77 -23.70
C SER A 329 25.58 12.51 -25.18
N VAL A 330 24.46 12.53 -25.91
CA VAL A 330 24.42 12.20 -27.33
C VAL A 330 23.58 13.18 -28.13
N GLY A 331 23.79 13.25 -29.43
CA GLY A 331 22.99 14.01 -30.38
C GLY A 331 22.87 15.50 -30.03
N LEU A 332 21.64 16.02 -29.97
CA LEU A 332 21.36 17.42 -29.68
C LEU A 332 21.22 17.72 -28.18
N GLY A 333 21.94 17.01 -27.31
CA GLY A 333 21.90 17.21 -25.86
C GLY A 333 21.04 16.19 -25.10
N GLU A 334 20.68 15.08 -25.74
CA GLU A 334 20.03 13.97 -25.05
C GLU A 334 21.02 13.33 -24.05
N VAL A 335 20.55 13.12 -22.82
CA VAL A 335 21.33 12.45 -21.79
C VAL A 335 20.73 11.05 -21.55
N LEU A 336 21.55 10.05 -21.83
CA LEU A 336 21.23 8.65 -21.61
C LEU A 336 21.76 8.24 -20.23
N TYR A 337 20.89 7.76 -19.36
CA TYR A 337 21.27 7.16 -18.07
C TYR A 337 20.21 6.16 -17.64
N PRO A 338 20.57 4.93 -17.27
CA PRO A 338 19.64 4.01 -16.65
C PRO A 338 19.26 4.54 -15.26
N ARG A 339 17.98 4.56 -14.98
CA ARG A 339 17.49 4.98 -13.65
C ARG A 339 17.69 3.83 -12.67
N THR A 340 18.29 4.14 -11.54
CA THR A 340 18.26 3.29 -10.35
C THR A 340 17.29 3.93 -9.38
N ASP A 341 16.33 3.16 -8.89
CA ASP A 341 15.43 3.62 -7.83
C ASP A 341 16.17 3.87 -6.52
#